data_1f91e0fbcf279f93b9b5d74adc01f9bc
#
_entry.id   1f91e0fbcf279f93b9b5d74adc01f9bc
#
_cell.length_a   1.000
_cell.length_b   1.000
_cell.length_c   1.000
_cell.angle_alpha   90.00
_cell.angle_beta   90.00
_cell.angle_gamma   90.00
#
_symmetry.space_group_name_H-M   'P 1'
#
loop_
_entity.id
_entity.type
_entity.pdbx_description
1 polymer ?
#
loop_
_entity_poly.entity_id
_entity_poly.type
_entity_poly.pdbx_seq_one_letter_code
_entity_poly.pdbx_strand_id
1 'polypeptide(L)'
;LLAEKHDVPLIAFHAILRGGAVQDSASKEGTAALTGGLLRKGAGKRNAQEIAALVDGLGGVLGTGAGLEGSFASGEFMAKDQVVMLDLLADVLRRPTFPEQEFEKLKAQSIDEITSEKDDPGNVIGEYAYSFVYGAHPYARPVGGDEETLKRLTRGDVLSYYRANYGGDRLLICMVGDFSIAAMESRIRARFSDWPKAPAAPPSPPAPARPAGRRVLLIDKPDATQTYFWIGTLGVSRLDPDRVALDVANTAYGGRFTSILNNALRIEGGLTYGARWQAPRFTQSGTVAIYSYSKTESTVKAIDVALGTLAAVRRSGIDPATVASTKSYMEGQFPPRLETEDQIAGAIADLAFYGQERRELEEYTSRVEATRDEDVKRVIQRVYPSGEDLTFVLVGNAARIRAAVGKYGPVTELKITDPLLSGLRKGAR
;
A
#
# COMPACT_ATOMS: atom_id res chain seq x y z
N LEU A 1 9.97 -19.96 -3.81
CA LEU A 1 8.68 -20.61 -4.01
C LEU A 1 8.46 -20.78 -5.51
N LEU A 2 8.12 -21.99 -5.94
CA LEU A 2 7.97 -22.34 -7.35
C LEU A 2 6.65 -23.10 -7.54
N ALA A 3 5.89 -22.74 -8.58
CA ALA A 3 4.67 -23.45 -8.96
C ALA A 3 4.66 -23.62 -10.50
N GLU A 4 4.56 -24.87 -10.95
CA GLU A 4 4.42 -25.18 -12.39
C GLU A 4 2.98 -24.95 -12.84
N LYS A 5 2.80 -24.28 -13.97
CA LYS A 5 1.52 -24.06 -14.65
C LYS A 5 1.81 -24.00 -16.17
N HIS A 6 1.30 -24.99 -16.91
CA HIS A 6 1.67 -25.22 -18.29
C HIS A 6 0.58 -24.82 -19.30
N ASP A 7 -0.42 -24.07 -18.88
CA ASP A 7 -1.57 -23.68 -19.71
C ASP A 7 -1.17 -22.70 -20.80
N VAL A 8 -0.21 -21.80 -20.47
CA VAL A 8 0.36 -20.83 -21.39
C VAL A 8 1.89 -20.81 -21.25
N PRO A 9 2.65 -20.53 -22.31
CA PRO A 9 4.10 -20.55 -22.29
C PRO A 9 4.69 -19.28 -21.66
N LEU A 10 4.22 -18.89 -20.46
CA LEU A 10 4.65 -17.71 -19.71
C LEU A 10 5.26 -18.09 -18.37
N ILE A 11 6.10 -17.24 -17.84
CA ILE A 11 6.63 -17.30 -16.48
C ILE A 11 6.50 -15.91 -15.87
N ALA A 12 5.75 -15.81 -14.77
CA ALA A 12 5.71 -14.62 -13.93
C ALA A 12 6.57 -14.81 -12.67
N PHE A 13 7.19 -13.73 -12.21
CA PHE A 13 7.95 -13.74 -10.95
C PHE A 13 7.71 -12.51 -10.11
N HIS A 14 7.72 -12.73 -8.79
CA HIS A 14 7.81 -11.69 -7.76
C HIS A 14 9.02 -11.98 -6.88
N ALA A 15 9.99 -11.08 -6.90
CA ALA A 15 11.16 -11.10 -6.03
C ALA A 15 11.01 -9.95 -5.02
N ILE A 16 10.89 -10.27 -3.74
CA ILE A 16 10.68 -9.29 -2.67
C ILE A 16 11.84 -9.36 -1.70
N LEU A 17 12.40 -8.19 -1.36
CA LEU A 17 13.37 -8.04 -0.31
C LEU A 17 12.72 -7.36 0.89
N ARG A 18 12.86 -7.93 2.09
CA ARG A 18 12.38 -7.32 3.33
C ARG A 18 13.14 -6.02 3.61
N GLY A 19 12.40 -4.93 3.81
CA GLY A 19 12.99 -3.61 3.99
C GLY A 19 12.03 -2.49 3.59
N GLY A 20 12.29 -1.80 2.49
CA GLY A 20 11.45 -0.70 2.02
C GLY A 20 11.60 0.58 2.82
N ALA A 21 10.60 1.47 2.74
CA ALA A 21 10.64 2.81 3.33
C ALA A 21 10.74 2.82 4.86
N VAL A 22 10.36 1.74 5.55
CA VAL A 22 10.58 1.61 7.01
C VAL A 22 12.05 1.67 7.40
N GLN A 23 12.97 1.40 6.47
CA GLN A 23 14.41 1.47 6.67
C GLN A 23 14.99 2.85 6.29
N ASP A 24 14.22 3.76 5.75
CA ASP A 24 14.68 5.11 5.48
C ASP A 24 15.08 5.80 6.79
N SER A 25 16.21 6.46 6.79
CA SER A 25 16.62 7.30 7.90
C SER A 25 15.76 8.55 7.98
N ALA A 26 15.57 9.08 9.17
CA ALA A 26 14.90 10.37 9.34
C ALA A 26 15.57 11.46 8.50
N SER A 27 14.80 12.27 7.81
CA SER A 27 15.21 13.29 6.85
C SER A 27 15.77 12.77 5.51
N LYS A 28 15.68 11.45 5.27
CA LYS A 28 16.07 10.79 4.02
C LYS A 28 14.95 9.90 3.48
N GLU A 29 13.71 10.25 3.80
CA GLU A 29 12.52 9.58 3.29
C GLU A 29 12.52 9.66 1.74
N GLY A 30 12.14 8.56 1.08
CA GLY A 30 12.23 8.39 -0.38
C GLY A 30 13.48 7.66 -0.86
N THR A 31 14.47 7.39 0.03
CA THR A 31 15.70 6.67 -0.36
C THR A 31 15.40 5.27 -0.86
N ALA A 32 14.51 4.52 -0.18
CA ALA A 32 14.09 3.19 -0.61
C ALA A 32 13.43 3.21 -1.98
N ALA A 33 12.53 4.16 -2.22
CA ALA A 33 11.82 4.30 -3.49
C ALA A 33 12.77 4.61 -4.65
N LEU A 34 13.68 5.59 -4.48
CA LEU A 34 14.70 5.88 -5.48
C LEU A 34 15.63 4.69 -5.72
N THR A 35 16.05 4.00 -4.65
CA THR A 35 16.89 2.79 -4.79
C THR A 35 16.19 1.73 -5.63
N GLY A 36 14.94 1.40 -5.29
CA GLY A 36 14.14 0.42 -6.02
C GLY A 36 13.90 0.81 -7.47
N GLY A 37 13.55 2.07 -7.74
CA GLY A 37 13.33 2.59 -9.09
C GLY A 37 14.59 2.58 -9.96
N LEU A 38 15.75 2.75 -9.35
CA LEU A 38 17.04 2.77 -10.04
C LEU A 38 17.61 1.39 -10.37
N LEU A 39 17.13 0.29 -9.79
CA LEU A 39 17.66 -1.06 -10.03
C LEU A 39 17.72 -1.43 -11.52
N ARG A 40 16.71 -1.03 -12.29
CA ARG A 40 16.62 -1.27 -13.75
C ARG A 40 17.18 -0.14 -14.62
N LYS A 41 17.76 0.89 -14.00
CA LYS A 41 18.34 2.05 -14.71
C LYS A 41 19.83 1.89 -15.02
N GLY A 42 20.36 0.70 -14.79
CA GLY A 42 21.72 0.27 -15.06
C GLY A 42 22.09 -0.92 -14.20
N ALA A 43 22.41 -2.07 -14.79
CA ALA A 43 22.72 -3.29 -14.06
C ALA A 43 23.67 -4.20 -14.85
N GLY A 44 24.63 -4.80 -14.16
CA GLY A 44 25.68 -5.61 -14.78
C GLY A 44 26.48 -4.79 -15.78
N LYS A 45 26.40 -5.13 -17.07
CA LYS A 45 27.06 -4.43 -18.17
C LYS A 45 26.08 -3.56 -18.99
N ARG A 46 24.80 -3.53 -18.63
CA ARG A 46 23.74 -2.87 -19.40
C ARG A 46 23.34 -1.55 -18.77
N ASN A 47 23.19 -0.51 -19.60
CA ASN A 47 22.56 0.75 -19.21
C ASN A 47 21.03 0.65 -19.25
N ALA A 48 20.31 1.73 -18.84
CA ALA A 48 18.86 1.76 -18.76
C ALA A 48 18.17 1.45 -20.10
N GLN A 49 18.70 1.98 -21.20
CA GLN A 49 18.13 1.83 -22.53
C GLN A 49 18.33 0.39 -23.06
N GLU A 50 19.51 -0.20 -22.80
CA GLU A 50 19.79 -1.58 -23.17
C GLU A 50 18.94 -2.59 -22.40
N ILE A 51 18.66 -2.31 -21.12
CA ILE A 51 17.73 -3.12 -20.30
C ILE A 51 16.31 -3.00 -20.88
N ALA A 52 15.84 -1.80 -21.15
CA ALA A 52 14.50 -1.59 -21.71
C ALA A 52 14.37 -2.29 -23.09
N ALA A 53 15.33 -2.07 -23.99
CA ALA A 53 15.32 -2.70 -25.31
C ALA A 53 15.37 -4.23 -25.25
N LEU A 54 16.09 -4.81 -24.28
CA LEU A 54 16.11 -6.26 -24.06
C LEU A 54 14.73 -6.78 -23.62
N VAL A 55 14.11 -6.14 -22.64
CA VAL A 55 12.78 -6.53 -22.12
C VAL A 55 11.73 -6.41 -23.22
N ASP A 56 11.71 -5.26 -23.91
CA ASP A 56 10.77 -5.01 -25.02
C ASP A 56 10.97 -6.01 -26.19
N GLY A 57 12.24 -6.29 -26.52
CA GLY A 57 12.59 -7.24 -27.59
C GLY A 57 12.17 -8.68 -27.29
N LEU A 58 12.02 -9.04 -26.02
CA LEU A 58 11.51 -10.36 -25.58
C LEU A 58 9.98 -10.35 -25.40
N GLY A 59 9.31 -9.19 -25.57
CA GLY A 59 7.90 -9.05 -25.25
C GLY A 59 7.60 -9.25 -23.75
N GLY A 60 8.58 -9.02 -22.89
CA GLY A 60 8.47 -9.21 -21.46
C GLY A 60 8.12 -7.93 -20.72
N VAL A 61 7.93 -8.08 -19.41
CA VAL A 61 7.72 -6.96 -18.47
C VAL A 61 8.71 -7.07 -17.32
N LEU A 62 9.30 -5.96 -16.90
CA LEU A 62 10.14 -5.87 -15.71
C LEU A 62 9.84 -4.59 -14.94
N GLY A 63 9.30 -4.73 -13.73
CA GLY A 63 9.09 -3.68 -12.76
C GLY A 63 10.07 -3.78 -11.59
N THR A 64 10.53 -2.65 -11.08
CA THR A 64 11.30 -2.58 -9.82
C THR A 64 10.86 -1.38 -9.01
N GLY A 65 10.90 -1.50 -7.69
CA GLY A 65 10.48 -0.41 -6.80
C GLY A 65 10.65 -0.76 -5.33
N ALA A 66 10.12 0.10 -4.49
CA ALA A 66 9.97 -0.17 -3.07
C ALA A 66 8.60 0.29 -2.58
N GLY A 67 8.07 -0.46 -1.63
CA GLY A 67 6.90 -0.11 -0.83
C GLY A 67 7.30 0.22 0.61
N LEU A 68 6.33 0.22 1.48
CA LEU A 68 6.53 0.53 2.90
C LEU A 68 7.46 -0.49 3.58
N GLU A 69 7.21 -1.78 3.43
CA GLU A 69 7.87 -2.87 4.15
C GLU A 69 8.80 -3.74 3.30
N GLY A 70 8.83 -3.54 1.99
CA GLY A 70 9.65 -4.33 1.08
C GLY A 70 10.05 -3.57 -0.18
N SER A 71 11.21 -3.95 -0.73
CA SER A 71 11.60 -3.60 -2.10
C SER A 71 11.30 -4.78 -3.00
N PHE A 72 11.01 -4.53 -4.28
CA PHE A 72 10.58 -5.59 -5.18
C PHE A 72 11.17 -5.48 -6.59
N ALA A 73 11.26 -6.62 -7.24
CA ALA A 73 11.35 -6.76 -8.68
C ALA A 73 10.30 -7.78 -9.13
N SER A 74 9.50 -7.43 -10.11
CA SER A 74 8.49 -8.33 -10.70
C SER A 74 8.54 -8.30 -12.21
N GLY A 75 8.07 -9.35 -12.84
CA GLY A 75 8.05 -9.41 -14.29
C GLY A 75 7.39 -10.66 -14.84
N GLU A 76 7.14 -10.62 -16.14
CA GLU A 76 6.58 -11.72 -16.90
C GLU A 76 7.31 -11.86 -18.24
N PHE A 77 7.66 -13.08 -18.62
CA PHE A 77 8.40 -13.42 -19.83
C PHE A 77 7.90 -14.71 -20.44
N MET A 78 8.18 -14.91 -21.73
CA MET A 78 7.96 -16.20 -22.37
C MET A 78 8.85 -17.28 -21.73
N ALA A 79 8.32 -18.49 -21.55
CA ALA A 79 9.04 -19.63 -20.95
C ALA A 79 10.36 -19.97 -21.65
N LYS A 80 10.46 -19.78 -22.97
CA LYS A 80 11.68 -19.96 -23.76
C LYS A 80 12.81 -19.01 -23.31
N ASP A 81 12.48 -17.85 -22.76
CA ASP A 81 13.43 -16.79 -22.43
C ASP A 81 13.83 -16.80 -20.93
N GLN A 82 13.47 -17.86 -20.20
CA GLN A 82 13.69 -18.00 -18.74
C GLN A 82 15.15 -17.81 -18.30
N VAL A 83 16.13 -18.15 -19.14
CA VAL A 83 17.55 -17.95 -18.79
C VAL A 83 17.90 -16.47 -18.81
N VAL A 84 17.48 -15.75 -19.85
CA VAL A 84 17.71 -14.30 -19.98
C VAL A 84 16.98 -13.55 -18.89
N MET A 85 15.74 -13.93 -18.59
CA MET A 85 14.93 -13.39 -17.49
C MET A 85 15.67 -13.51 -16.13
N LEU A 86 16.18 -14.71 -15.82
CA LEU A 86 16.91 -14.94 -14.57
C LEU A 86 18.25 -14.20 -14.50
N ASP A 87 18.98 -14.10 -15.63
CA ASP A 87 20.21 -13.32 -15.69
C ASP A 87 19.93 -11.83 -15.45
N LEU A 88 18.87 -11.32 -16.07
CA LEU A 88 18.44 -9.94 -15.88
C LEU A 88 17.98 -9.67 -14.45
N LEU A 89 17.18 -10.56 -13.86
CA LEU A 89 16.76 -10.46 -12.46
C LEU A 89 17.97 -10.45 -11.51
N ALA A 90 18.95 -11.33 -11.76
CA ALA A 90 20.18 -11.35 -10.97
C ALA A 90 21.00 -10.06 -11.14
N ASP A 91 21.07 -9.52 -12.36
CA ASP A 91 21.77 -8.25 -12.61
C ASP A 91 21.12 -7.09 -11.86
N VAL A 92 19.81 -6.90 -12.00
CA VAL A 92 19.12 -5.76 -11.38
C VAL A 92 19.12 -5.83 -9.87
N LEU A 93 19.06 -7.02 -9.27
CA LEU A 93 19.05 -7.16 -7.81
C LEU A 93 20.45 -7.14 -7.20
N ARG A 94 21.46 -7.72 -7.85
CA ARG A 94 22.79 -7.96 -7.27
C ARG A 94 23.87 -7.02 -7.78
N ARG A 95 23.72 -6.46 -8.98
CA ARG A 95 24.74 -5.68 -9.68
C ARG A 95 24.21 -4.37 -10.26
N PRO A 96 23.30 -3.64 -9.57
CA PRO A 96 22.87 -2.33 -10.04
C PRO A 96 24.04 -1.34 -10.00
N THR A 97 24.13 -0.47 -10.99
CA THR A 97 25.24 0.48 -11.13
C THR A 97 24.90 1.88 -10.63
N PHE A 98 23.61 2.18 -10.50
CA PHE A 98 23.10 3.48 -10.03
C PHE A 98 23.78 4.67 -10.75
N PRO A 99 23.66 4.80 -12.08
CA PRO A 99 24.31 5.90 -12.81
C PRO A 99 23.86 7.27 -12.28
N GLU A 100 24.79 8.21 -12.13
CA GLU A 100 24.50 9.57 -11.61
C GLU A 100 23.41 10.28 -12.42
N GLN A 101 23.50 10.21 -13.75
CA GLN A 101 22.51 10.83 -14.62
C GLN A 101 21.09 10.26 -14.43
N GLU A 102 20.97 8.93 -14.28
CA GLU A 102 19.69 8.28 -14.04
C GLU A 102 19.15 8.61 -12.64
N PHE A 103 20.04 8.73 -11.64
CA PHE A 103 19.66 9.18 -10.30
C PHE A 103 19.07 10.59 -10.32
N GLU A 104 19.77 11.57 -10.91
CA GLU A 104 19.27 12.95 -10.96
C GLU A 104 17.98 13.06 -11.77
N LYS A 105 17.87 12.31 -12.87
CA LYS A 105 16.65 12.26 -13.68
C LYS A 105 15.47 11.67 -12.88
N LEU A 106 15.64 10.54 -12.24
CA LEU A 106 14.58 9.91 -11.45
C LEU A 106 14.17 10.78 -10.27
N LYS A 107 15.15 11.39 -9.56
CA LYS A 107 14.88 12.33 -8.46
C LYS A 107 14.04 13.53 -8.92
N ALA A 108 14.39 14.15 -10.04
CA ALA A 108 13.63 15.25 -10.61
C ALA A 108 12.20 14.81 -10.97
N GLN A 109 12.05 13.68 -11.66
CA GLN A 109 10.75 13.12 -12.00
C GLN A 109 9.89 12.85 -10.75
N SER A 110 10.47 12.27 -9.68
CA SER A 110 9.74 12.03 -8.44
C SER A 110 9.28 13.31 -7.74
N ILE A 111 10.09 14.38 -7.78
CA ILE A 111 9.69 15.69 -7.24
C ILE A 111 8.52 16.28 -8.04
N ASP A 112 8.60 16.21 -9.37
CA ASP A 112 7.55 16.72 -10.26
C ASP A 112 6.25 15.91 -10.09
N GLU A 113 6.35 14.59 -9.92
CA GLU A 113 5.22 13.69 -9.66
C GLU A 113 4.52 14.05 -8.35
N ILE A 114 5.25 14.15 -7.22
CA ILE A 114 4.70 14.57 -5.93
C ILE A 114 4.02 15.95 -6.03
N THR A 115 4.61 16.87 -6.79
CA THR A 115 4.03 18.20 -6.98
C THR A 115 2.73 18.14 -7.78
N SER A 116 2.71 17.33 -8.85
CA SER A 116 1.53 17.15 -9.71
C SER A 116 0.39 16.41 -9.00
N GLU A 117 0.72 15.44 -8.13
CA GLU A 117 -0.29 14.72 -7.34
C GLU A 117 -1.11 15.64 -6.44
N LYS A 118 -0.55 16.78 -6.01
CA LYS A 118 -1.26 17.81 -5.21
C LYS A 118 -2.37 18.52 -5.97
N ASP A 119 -2.42 18.39 -7.29
CA ASP A 119 -3.53 18.94 -8.10
C ASP A 119 -4.85 18.20 -7.82
N ASP A 120 -4.79 16.89 -7.54
CA ASP A 120 -5.95 16.09 -7.13
C ASP A 120 -5.85 15.71 -5.63
N PRO A 121 -6.73 16.26 -4.78
CA PRO A 121 -6.79 15.92 -3.36
C PRO A 121 -6.91 14.42 -3.06
N GLY A 122 -7.53 13.66 -3.97
CA GLY A 122 -7.71 12.22 -3.83
C GLY A 122 -6.41 11.43 -3.84
N ASN A 123 -5.39 11.92 -4.56
CA ASN A 123 -4.09 11.27 -4.67
C ASN A 123 -3.25 11.42 -3.39
N VAL A 124 -3.33 12.58 -2.74
CA VAL A 124 -2.43 12.93 -1.63
C VAL A 124 -3.01 12.67 -0.23
N ILE A 125 -4.34 12.63 -0.08
CA ILE A 125 -4.98 12.54 1.24
C ILE A 125 -4.53 11.31 2.05
N GLY A 126 -4.23 10.19 1.37
CA GLY A 126 -3.75 8.97 2.01
C GLY A 126 -2.42 9.16 2.73
N GLU A 127 -1.47 9.85 2.11
CA GLU A 127 -0.16 10.12 2.71
C GLU A 127 -0.25 11.07 3.90
N TYR A 128 -1.07 12.15 3.80
CA TYR A 128 -1.37 13.00 4.94
C TYR A 128 -2.01 12.22 6.09
N ALA A 129 -2.93 11.30 5.77
CA ALA A 129 -3.60 10.48 6.77
C ALA A 129 -2.61 9.55 7.49
N TYR A 130 -1.78 8.83 6.74
CA TYR A 130 -0.78 7.94 7.34
C TYR A 130 0.23 8.70 8.18
N SER A 131 0.79 9.77 7.65
CA SER A 131 1.75 10.60 8.38
C SER A 131 1.15 11.17 9.67
N PHE A 132 -0.11 11.58 9.64
CA PHE A 132 -0.78 12.14 10.82
C PHE A 132 -1.22 11.06 11.82
N VAL A 133 -1.70 9.90 11.36
CA VAL A 133 -2.12 8.80 12.23
C VAL A 133 -0.95 8.14 12.93
N TYR A 134 0.10 7.83 12.19
CA TYR A 134 1.26 7.11 12.71
C TYR A 134 2.27 8.01 13.45
N GLY A 135 2.29 9.32 13.18
CA GLY A 135 3.12 10.30 13.90
C GLY A 135 4.62 10.00 13.79
N ALA A 136 5.26 9.64 14.89
CA ALA A 136 6.70 9.34 14.91
C ALA A 136 7.05 7.91 14.43
N HIS A 137 6.06 7.04 14.23
CA HIS A 137 6.29 5.66 13.79
C HIS A 137 6.83 5.62 12.35
N PRO A 138 7.67 4.63 11.98
CA PRO A 138 8.19 4.51 10.60
C PRO A 138 7.11 4.48 9.51
N TYR A 139 5.92 3.97 9.79
CA TYR A 139 4.80 3.96 8.84
C TYR A 139 4.21 5.36 8.53
N ALA A 140 4.59 6.38 9.29
CA ALA A 140 4.22 7.77 9.00
C ALA A 140 5.00 8.36 7.82
N ARG A 141 6.08 7.70 7.39
CA ARG A 141 6.96 8.21 6.34
C ARG A 141 6.37 7.89 4.98
N PRO A 142 6.16 8.90 4.11
CA PRO A 142 5.75 8.64 2.73
C PRO A 142 6.82 7.81 2.03
N VAL A 143 6.39 6.78 1.31
CA VAL A 143 7.32 5.87 0.61
C VAL A 143 8.16 6.62 -0.41
N GLY A 144 7.56 7.57 -1.12
CA GLY A 144 8.23 8.43 -2.10
C GLY A 144 9.04 9.57 -1.50
N GLY A 145 8.97 9.79 -0.17
CA GLY A 145 9.50 10.99 0.46
C GLY A 145 8.59 12.21 0.26
N ASP A 146 9.13 13.41 0.42
CA ASP A 146 8.52 14.67 0.03
C ASP A 146 9.52 15.54 -0.75
N GLU A 147 9.07 16.67 -1.27
CA GLU A 147 9.91 17.55 -2.12
C GLU A 147 11.17 18.02 -1.40
N GLU A 148 11.12 18.23 -0.07
CA GLU A 148 12.28 18.66 0.71
C GLU A 148 13.25 17.50 0.96
N THR A 149 12.77 16.34 1.28
CA THR A 149 13.62 15.16 1.52
C THR A 149 14.29 14.73 0.24
N LEU A 150 13.56 14.63 -0.89
CA LEU A 150 14.11 14.28 -2.19
C LEU A 150 15.19 15.24 -2.67
N LYS A 151 14.99 16.57 -2.52
CA LYS A 151 16.00 17.59 -2.90
C LYS A 151 17.33 17.38 -2.19
N ARG A 152 17.32 16.87 -0.96
CA ARG A 152 18.52 16.62 -0.15
C ARG A 152 19.19 15.28 -0.43
N LEU A 153 18.46 14.31 -1.01
CA LEU A 153 19.02 13.01 -1.31
C LEU A 153 20.11 13.08 -2.37
N THR A 154 21.15 12.29 -2.12
CA THR A 154 22.29 12.11 -3.01
C THR A 154 22.35 10.67 -3.50
N ARG A 155 23.05 10.45 -4.62
CA ARG A 155 23.38 9.07 -5.07
C ARG A 155 24.11 8.27 -3.99
N GLY A 156 24.93 8.94 -3.16
CA GLY A 156 25.61 8.30 -2.02
C GLY A 156 24.63 7.71 -1.01
N ASP A 157 23.48 8.32 -0.80
CA ASP A 157 22.42 7.79 0.08
C ASP A 157 21.80 6.51 -0.50
N VAL A 158 21.51 6.51 -1.81
CA VAL A 158 21.02 5.32 -2.53
C VAL A 158 22.02 4.16 -2.43
N LEU A 159 23.30 4.42 -2.70
CA LEU A 159 24.36 3.43 -2.58
C LEU A 159 24.49 2.88 -1.15
N SER A 160 24.38 3.74 -0.16
CA SER A 160 24.46 3.36 1.26
C SER A 160 23.26 2.51 1.68
N TYR A 161 22.05 2.90 1.24
CA TYR A 161 20.83 2.15 1.48
C TYR A 161 20.88 0.76 0.84
N TYR A 162 21.27 0.68 -0.43
CA TYR A 162 21.42 -0.59 -1.15
C TYR A 162 22.40 -1.52 -0.45
N ARG A 163 23.60 -1.03 -0.14
CA ARG A 163 24.65 -1.83 0.53
C ARG A 163 24.23 -2.33 1.90
N ALA A 164 23.43 -1.55 2.64
CA ALA A 164 22.97 -1.91 3.97
C ALA A 164 21.82 -2.93 3.93
N ASN A 165 20.92 -2.81 2.95
CA ASN A 165 19.61 -3.45 3.00
C ASN A 165 19.39 -4.57 1.98
N TYR A 166 20.21 -4.69 0.93
CA TYR A 166 20.05 -5.73 -0.06
C TYR A 166 21.01 -6.89 0.20
N GLY A 167 20.47 -8.11 0.27
CA GLY A 167 21.23 -9.32 0.54
C GLY A 167 20.38 -10.57 0.38
N GLY A 168 21.05 -11.73 0.23
CA GLY A 168 20.40 -13.01 -0.03
C GLY A 168 19.50 -13.50 1.10
N ASP A 169 19.76 -13.09 2.34
CA ASP A 169 18.94 -13.43 3.53
C ASP A 169 17.59 -12.72 3.59
N ARG A 170 17.39 -11.70 2.73
CA ARG A 170 16.14 -10.94 2.66
C ARG A 170 15.32 -11.24 1.44
N LEU A 171 15.90 -11.95 0.47
CA LEU A 171 15.27 -12.22 -0.80
C LEU A 171 14.28 -13.37 -0.70
N LEU A 172 13.05 -13.11 -1.08
CA LEU A 172 12.03 -14.07 -1.39
C LEU A 172 11.78 -14.03 -2.90
N ILE A 173 11.89 -15.16 -3.58
CA ILE A 173 11.52 -15.30 -4.99
C ILE A 173 10.31 -16.23 -5.09
N CYS A 174 9.26 -15.77 -5.74
CA CYS A 174 8.13 -16.58 -6.16
C CYS A 174 8.06 -16.59 -7.69
N MET A 175 7.93 -17.76 -8.28
CA MET A 175 7.75 -17.93 -9.74
C MET A 175 6.61 -18.89 -10.02
N VAL A 176 5.77 -18.54 -10.98
CA VAL A 176 4.67 -19.37 -11.48
C VAL A 176 4.72 -19.39 -12.99
N GLY A 177 4.52 -20.53 -13.61
CA GLY A 177 4.44 -20.63 -15.06
C GLY A 177 5.01 -21.92 -15.64
N ASP A 178 5.32 -21.86 -16.94
CA ASP A 178 5.73 -23.00 -17.74
C ASP A 178 7.24 -23.27 -17.61
N PHE A 179 7.60 -24.03 -16.59
CA PHE A 179 8.98 -24.49 -16.33
C PHE A 179 8.99 -25.79 -15.52
N SER A 180 10.10 -26.48 -15.49
CA SER A 180 10.34 -27.57 -14.52
C SER A 180 10.89 -27.00 -13.21
N ILE A 181 10.26 -27.30 -12.07
CA ILE A 181 10.70 -26.86 -10.73
C ILE A 181 12.17 -27.20 -10.49
N ALA A 182 12.60 -28.44 -10.76
CA ALA A 182 13.97 -28.86 -10.50
C ALA A 182 14.99 -28.04 -11.31
N ALA A 183 14.70 -27.78 -12.60
CA ALA A 183 15.56 -26.98 -13.46
C ALA A 183 15.57 -25.50 -13.02
N MET A 184 14.40 -24.95 -12.68
CA MET A 184 14.27 -23.56 -12.24
C MET A 184 14.99 -23.34 -10.90
N GLU A 185 14.79 -24.23 -9.91
CA GLU A 185 15.49 -24.18 -8.64
C GLU A 185 17.01 -24.18 -8.81
N SER A 186 17.53 -25.09 -9.65
CA SER A 186 18.97 -25.14 -9.95
C SER A 186 19.48 -23.82 -10.52
N ARG A 187 18.76 -23.24 -11.47
CA ARG A 187 19.13 -21.96 -12.11
C ARG A 187 19.09 -20.78 -11.12
N ILE A 188 18.09 -20.73 -10.23
CA ILE A 188 17.98 -19.70 -9.19
C ILE A 188 19.14 -19.85 -8.20
N ARG A 189 19.41 -21.07 -7.72
CA ARG A 189 20.53 -21.35 -6.81
C ARG A 189 21.87 -20.93 -7.41
N ALA A 190 22.11 -21.24 -8.68
CA ALA A 190 23.33 -20.85 -9.37
C ALA A 190 23.57 -19.33 -9.43
N ARG A 191 22.51 -18.52 -9.31
CA ARG A 191 22.59 -17.05 -9.40
C ARG A 191 22.52 -16.32 -8.07
N PHE A 192 21.95 -16.94 -7.04
CA PHE A 192 21.64 -16.25 -5.79
C PHE A 192 22.23 -16.88 -4.52
N SER A 193 22.70 -18.14 -4.55
CA SER A 193 23.16 -18.85 -3.35
C SER A 193 24.44 -18.23 -2.71
N ASP A 194 25.24 -17.56 -3.50
CA ASP A 194 26.46 -16.86 -3.07
C ASP A 194 26.22 -15.37 -2.75
N TRP A 195 24.98 -14.90 -2.79
CA TRP A 195 24.70 -13.50 -2.45
C TRP A 195 24.83 -13.30 -0.95
N PRO A 196 25.77 -12.42 -0.48
CA PRO A 196 25.99 -12.21 0.94
C PRO A 196 24.72 -11.73 1.66
N LYS A 197 24.69 -11.95 2.96
CA LYS A 197 23.64 -11.37 3.82
C LYS A 197 23.75 -9.86 3.84
N ALA A 198 22.59 -9.19 3.98
CA ALA A 198 22.55 -7.76 4.20
C ALA A 198 23.19 -7.39 5.55
N PRO A 199 24.06 -6.35 5.60
CA PRO A 199 24.73 -5.95 6.84
C PRO A 199 23.79 -5.41 7.93
N ALA A 200 22.77 -4.65 7.53
CA ALA A 200 21.79 -4.13 8.49
C ALA A 200 20.85 -5.24 8.99
N ALA A 201 20.33 -5.10 10.19
CA ALA A 201 19.30 -6.02 10.69
C ALA A 201 17.99 -5.89 9.88
N PRO A 202 17.20 -6.99 9.72
CA PRO A 202 15.88 -6.88 9.13
C PRO A 202 15.01 -5.87 9.90
N PRO A 203 14.13 -5.13 9.21
CA PRO A 203 13.27 -4.18 9.88
C PRO A 203 12.32 -4.88 10.85
N SER A 204 12.24 -4.34 12.04
CA SER A 204 11.30 -4.77 13.07
C SER A 204 10.70 -3.51 13.73
N PRO A 205 9.81 -2.78 13.03
CA PRO A 205 9.20 -1.60 13.60
C PRO A 205 8.38 -1.99 14.84
N PRO A 206 8.36 -1.15 15.89
CA PRO A 206 7.53 -1.41 17.08
C PRO A 206 6.05 -1.35 16.71
N ALA A 207 5.17 -1.77 17.62
CA ALA A 207 3.74 -1.53 17.43
C ALA A 207 3.47 -0.01 17.48
N PRO A 208 2.68 0.54 16.54
CA PRO A 208 2.35 1.96 16.57
C PRO A 208 1.43 2.30 17.75
N ALA A 209 1.67 3.45 18.36
CA ALA A 209 0.82 3.95 19.43
C ALA A 209 -0.50 4.45 18.86
N ARG A 210 -1.63 4.00 19.44
CA ARG A 210 -2.96 4.47 19.02
C ARG A 210 -3.11 5.96 19.41
N PRO A 211 -3.51 6.82 18.45
CA PRO A 211 -3.81 8.20 18.75
C PRO A 211 -4.97 8.30 19.77
N ALA A 212 -4.86 9.20 20.72
CA ALA A 212 -5.91 9.45 21.70
C ALA A 212 -6.74 10.67 21.31
N GLY A 213 -8.06 10.56 21.50
CA GLY A 213 -9.01 11.64 21.26
C GLY A 213 -9.23 11.94 19.77
N ARG A 214 -10.21 12.80 19.51
CA ARG A 214 -10.49 13.30 18.16
C ARG A 214 -9.52 14.40 17.79
N ARG A 215 -9.06 14.38 16.53
CA ARG A 215 -8.18 15.41 15.98
C ARG A 215 -8.44 15.58 14.48
N VAL A 216 -8.25 16.78 13.99
CA VAL A 216 -8.49 17.16 12.60
C VAL A 216 -7.21 17.69 11.99
N LEU A 217 -6.84 17.16 10.82
CA LEU A 217 -5.85 17.74 9.93
C LEU A 217 -6.59 18.32 8.73
N LEU A 218 -6.51 19.61 8.55
CA LEU A 218 -7.13 20.34 7.44
C LEU A 218 -6.04 20.82 6.49
N ILE A 219 -6.05 20.29 5.26
CA ILE A 219 -5.13 20.70 4.20
C ILE A 219 -5.85 21.70 3.31
N ASP A 220 -5.37 22.95 3.30
CA ASP A 220 -5.94 24.03 2.52
C ASP A 220 -5.56 23.94 1.05
N LYS A 221 -6.57 23.73 0.21
CA LYS A 221 -6.53 23.86 -1.26
C LYS A 221 -7.58 24.89 -1.67
N PRO A 222 -7.20 26.18 -1.81
CA PRO A 222 -8.16 27.30 -1.95
C PRO A 222 -9.07 27.22 -3.19
N ASP A 223 -8.58 26.60 -4.27
CA ASP A 223 -9.28 26.39 -5.53
C ASP A 223 -10.20 25.16 -5.55
N ALA A 224 -10.19 24.36 -4.47
CA ALA A 224 -10.98 23.14 -4.41
C ALA A 224 -12.48 23.44 -4.32
N THR A 225 -13.27 22.82 -5.21
CA THR A 225 -14.74 22.86 -5.21
C THR A 225 -15.34 21.70 -4.41
N GLN A 226 -14.54 20.69 -4.13
CA GLN A 226 -14.88 19.52 -3.34
C GLN A 226 -13.97 19.41 -2.12
N THR A 227 -14.44 18.74 -1.09
CA THR A 227 -13.64 18.35 0.07
C THR A 227 -13.52 16.84 0.10
N TYR A 228 -12.29 16.35 0.03
CA TYR A 228 -11.97 14.94 0.29
C TYR A 228 -11.78 14.75 1.78
N PHE A 229 -12.22 13.62 2.30
CA PHE A 229 -12.04 13.28 3.71
C PHE A 229 -11.68 11.82 3.93
N TRP A 230 -10.76 11.62 4.84
CA TRP A 230 -10.35 10.36 5.41
C TRP A 230 -10.63 10.41 6.91
N ILE A 231 -11.43 9.47 7.43
CA ILE A 231 -11.85 9.46 8.84
C ILE A 231 -11.57 8.07 9.40
N GLY A 232 -10.58 7.94 10.26
CA GLY A 232 -10.14 6.63 10.70
C GLY A 232 -9.21 6.63 11.91
N THR A 233 -8.65 5.45 12.14
CA THR A 233 -7.68 5.20 13.22
C THR A 233 -6.80 4.00 12.86
N LEU A 234 -5.93 3.57 13.79
CA LEU A 234 -5.19 2.32 13.62
C LEU A 234 -6.15 1.11 13.61
N GLY A 235 -5.89 0.21 12.68
CA GLY A 235 -6.59 -1.06 12.52
C GLY A 235 -5.86 -2.23 13.20
N VAL A 236 -5.74 -3.33 12.47
CA VAL A 236 -5.09 -4.56 12.91
C VAL A 236 -3.90 -4.91 12.02
N SER A 237 -3.07 -5.86 12.47
CA SER A 237 -1.95 -6.37 11.68
C SER A 237 -2.40 -7.35 10.59
N ARG A 238 -1.50 -7.66 9.67
CA ARG A 238 -1.72 -8.64 8.60
C ARG A 238 -2.00 -10.05 9.14
N LEU A 239 -1.44 -10.38 10.31
CA LEU A 239 -1.58 -11.68 10.96
C LEU A 239 -2.74 -11.76 11.95
N ASP A 240 -3.66 -10.78 11.95
CA ASP A 240 -4.83 -10.84 12.83
C ASP A 240 -5.65 -12.11 12.57
N PRO A 241 -5.97 -12.90 13.60
CA PRO A 241 -6.67 -14.18 13.44
C PRO A 241 -8.10 -14.02 12.90
N ASP A 242 -8.72 -12.87 13.13
CA ASP A 242 -10.09 -12.58 12.69
C ASP A 242 -10.16 -11.92 11.30
N ARG A 243 -9.06 -11.92 10.54
CA ARG A 243 -8.95 -11.20 9.27
C ARG A 243 -10.05 -11.53 8.25
N VAL A 244 -10.50 -12.79 8.17
CA VAL A 244 -11.55 -13.21 7.22
C VAL A 244 -12.90 -12.63 7.64
N ALA A 245 -13.28 -12.74 8.92
CA ALA A 245 -14.49 -12.12 9.44
C ALA A 245 -14.46 -10.59 9.29
N LEU A 246 -13.26 -9.99 9.46
CA LEU A 246 -13.05 -8.56 9.24
C LEU A 246 -13.19 -8.20 7.76
N ASP A 247 -12.73 -9.05 6.82
CA ASP A 247 -12.90 -8.83 5.38
C ASP A 247 -14.38 -8.88 4.98
N VAL A 248 -15.17 -9.79 5.57
CA VAL A 248 -16.64 -9.81 5.40
C VAL A 248 -17.26 -8.51 5.92
N ALA A 249 -16.93 -8.10 7.15
CA ALA A 249 -17.41 -6.84 7.72
C ALA A 249 -17.05 -5.62 6.86
N ASN A 250 -15.79 -5.52 6.44
CA ASN A 250 -15.27 -4.43 5.63
C ASN A 250 -15.96 -4.36 4.26
N THR A 251 -16.16 -5.50 3.61
CA THR A 251 -16.82 -5.58 2.31
C THR A 251 -18.30 -5.18 2.40
N ALA A 252 -19.00 -5.63 3.43
CA ALA A 252 -20.39 -5.25 3.67
C ALA A 252 -20.54 -3.76 3.99
N TYR A 253 -19.64 -3.22 4.81
CA TYR A 253 -19.71 -1.81 5.24
C TYR A 253 -19.33 -0.83 4.14
N GLY A 254 -18.22 -1.04 3.41
CA GLY A 254 -17.74 -0.08 2.42
C GLY A 254 -16.82 -0.64 1.32
N GLY A 255 -16.77 -1.98 1.14
CA GLY A 255 -15.90 -2.64 0.17
C GLY A 255 -16.52 -2.97 -1.18
N ARG A 256 -17.84 -2.75 -1.36
CA ARG A 256 -18.54 -2.99 -2.62
C ARG A 256 -19.46 -1.83 -2.97
N PHE A 257 -19.92 -1.78 -4.22
CA PHE A 257 -20.80 -0.70 -4.68
C PHE A 257 -22.10 -0.59 -3.87
N THR A 258 -22.72 -1.72 -3.52
CA THR A 258 -23.96 -1.81 -2.72
C THR A 258 -23.68 -1.89 -1.22
N SER A 259 -22.52 -1.40 -0.76
CA SER A 259 -22.17 -1.37 0.67
C SER A 259 -22.99 -0.36 1.45
N ILE A 260 -23.10 -0.56 2.75
CA ILE A 260 -23.89 0.29 3.67
C ILE A 260 -23.46 1.76 3.54
N LEU A 261 -22.15 2.02 3.59
CA LEU A 261 -21.60 3.36 3.52
C LEU A 261 -21.87 4.04 2.17
N ASN A 262 -21.67 3.31 1.06
CA ASN A 262 -21.89 3.88 -0.28
C ASN A 262 -23.40 4.10 -0.56
N ASN A 263 -24.28 3.23 -0.07
CA ASN A 263 -25.72 3.44 -0.17
C ASN A 263 -26.13 4.72 0.58
N ALA A 264 -25.70 4.89 1.82
CA ALA A 264 -26.08 6.05 2.62
C ALA A 264 -25.56 7.38 2.03
N LEU A 265 -24.32 7.43 1.59
CA LEU A 265 -23.71 8.67 1.10
C LEU A 265 -24.05 8.97 -0.37
N ARG A 266 -24.03 7.94 -1.23
CA ARG A 266 -24.21 8.11 -2.66
C ARG A 266 -25.66 7.96 -3.10
N ILE A 267 -26.27 6.81 -2.79
CA ILE A 267 -27.59 6.45 -3.36
C ILE A 267 -28.71 7.23 -2.69
N GLU A 268 -28.76 7.20 -1.35
CA GLU A 268 -29.80 7.87 -0.57
C GLU A 268 -29.46 9.35 -0.32
N GLY A 269 -28.19 9.63 0.00
CA GLY A 269 -27.75 10.97 0.35
C GLY A 269 -27.50 11.89 -0.82
N GLY A 270 -27.12 11.38 -1.99
CA GLY A 270 -26.68 12.17 -3.14
C GLY A 270 -25.49 13.10 -2.85
N LEU A 271 -24.67 12.76 -1.85
CA LEU A 271 -23.62 13.63 -1.30
C LEU A 271 -22.26 13.40 -1.96
N THR A 272 -22.04 12.25 -2.59
CA THR A 272 -20.78 11.83 -3.21
C THR A 272 -21.03 10.97 -4.43
N TYR A 273 -20.00 10.79 -5.26
CA TYR A 273 -19.98 9.76 -6.30
C TYR A 273 -19.37 8.44 -5.83
N GLY A 274 -18.80 8.38 -4.62
CA GLY A 274 -18.28 7.14 -4.04
C GLY A 274 -17.81 7.31 -2.61
N ALA A 275 -18.10 6.30 -1.81
CA ALA A 275 -17.61 6.17 -0.45
C ALA A 275 -17.13 4.75 -0.22
N ARG A 276 -15.99 4.60 0.47
CA ARG A 276 -15.40 3.30 0.71
C ARG A 276 -14.81 3.20 2.12
N TRP A 277 -14.79 2.00 2.63
CA TRP A 277 -14.03 1.65 3.81
C TRP A 277 -12.67 1.10 3.41
N GLN A 278 -11.61 1.70 3.91
CA GLN A 278 -10.24 1.27 3.68
C GLN A 278 -9.72 0.57 4.94
N ALA A 279 -9.13 -0.59 4.79
CA ALA A 279 -8.60 -1.37 5.92
C ALA A 279 -7.30 -2.10 5.51
N PRO A 280 -6.26 -1.37 5.04
CA PRO A 280 -4.97 -1.96 4.76
C PRO A 280 -4.35 -2.53 6.03
N ARG A 281 -3.59 -3.61 5.89
CA ARG A 281 -2.92 -4.31 6.98
C ARG A 281 -1.45 -4.50 6.63
N PHE A 282 -0.58 -4.22 7.59
CA PHE A 282 0.86 -4.36 7.49
C PHE A 282 1.38 -5.38 8.51
N THR A 283 2.67 -5.58 8.58
CA THR A 283 3.30 -6.44 9.63
C THR A 283 2.89 -5.99 11.02
N GLN A 284 2.91 -4.68 11.27
CA GLN A 284 2.27 -4.05 12.43
C GLN A 284 0.84 -3.59 12.07
N SER A 285 0.18 -2.88 12.96
CA SER A 285 -1.18 -2.40 12.72
C SER A 285 -1.26 -1.52 11.47
N GLY A 286 -2.17 -1.87 10.57
CA GLY A 286 -2.61 -0.99 9.50
C GLY A 286 -3.57 0.09 9.99
N THR A 287 -4.42 0.59 9.11
CA THR A 287 -5.47 1.57 9.44
C THR A 287 -6.85 1.02 9.09
N VAL A 288 -7.88 1.64 9.67
CA VAL A 288 -9.29 1.47 9.26
C VAL A 288 -9.90 2.85 9.11
N ALA A 289 -10.53 3.11 7.96
CA ALA A 289 -11.02 4.44 7.66
C ALA A 289 -12.16 4.48 6.66
N ILE A 290 -13.03 5.46 6.84
CA ILE A 290 -13.94 5.95 5.82
C ILE A 290 -13.16 6.88 4.90
N TYR A 291 -13.23 6.65 3.60
CA TYR A 291 -12.75 7.55 2.57
C TYR A 291 -13.90 7.97 1.67
N SER A 292 -14.06 9.26 1.46
CA SER A 292 -15.03 9.81 0.52
C SER A 292 -14.71 11.27 0.19
N TYR A 293 -15.53 11.87 -0.63
CA TYR A 293 -15.49 13.30 -0.96
C TYR A 293 -16.90 13.82 -1.22
N SER A 294 -17.07 15.13 -1.12
CA SER A 294 -18.36 15.78 -1.39
C SER A 294 -18.12 17.20 -1.90
N LYS A 295 -19.16 17.84 -2.40
CA LYS A 295 -19.13 19.29 -2.65
C LYS A 295 -18.78 19.99 -1.33
N THR A 296 -18.01 21.08 -1.40
CA THR A 296 -17.53 21.83 -0.22
C THR A 296 -18.67 22.21 0.73
N GLU A 297 -19.81 22.66 0.22
CA GLU A 297 -20.99 23.02 1.03
C GLU A 297 -21.66 21.83 1.71
N SER A 298 -21.47 20.62 1.21
CA SER A 298 -22.06 19.40 1.74
C SER A 298 -21.11 18.62 2.67
N THR A 299 -19.88 19.08 2.86
CA THR A 299 -18.82 18.36 3.60
C THR A 299 -19.29 17.89 4.98
N VAL A 300 -19.82 18.78 5.77
CA VAL A 300 -20.28 18.47 7.15
C VAL A 300 -21.40 17.43 7.12
N LYS A 301 -22.39 17.61 6.24
CA LYS A 301 -23.49 16.65 6.09
C LYS A 301 -22.99 15.26 5.69
N ALA A 302 -22.04 15.19 4.76
CA ALA A 302 -21.46 13.92 4.32
C ALA A 302 -20.70 13.23 5.46
N ILE A 303 -19.89 13.97 6.22
CA ILE A 303 -19.17 13.44 7.38
C ILE A 303 -20.15 12.95 8.45
N ASP A 304 -21.19 13.72 8.78
CA ASP A 304 -22.19 13.35 9.81
C ASP A 304 -22.95 12.07 9.40
N VAL A 305 -23.35 11.94 8.14
CA VAL A 305 -23.96 10.69 7.60
C VAL A 305 -22.99 9.53 7.71
N ALA A 306 -21.73 9.70 7.31
CA ALA A 306 -20.69 8.67 7.41
C ALA A 306 -20.48 8.20 8.85
N LEU A 307 -20.37 9.12 9.79
CA LEU A 307 -20.24 8.81 11.23
C LEU A 307 -21.50 8.14 11.78
N GLY A 308 -22.68 8.55 11.30
CA GLY A 308 -23.96 7.93 11.65
C GLY A 308 -24.02 6.46 11.24
N THR A 309 -23.59 6.12 10.01
CA THR A 309 -23.53 4.72 9.55
C THR A 309 -22.53 3.90 10.36
N LEU A 310 -21.35 4.45 10.66
CA LEU A 310 -20.35 3.79 11.49
C LEU A 310 -20.89 3.48 12.88
N ALA A 311 -21.53 4.46 13.53
CA ALA A 311 -22.13 4.29 14.84
C ALA A 311 -23.28 3.26 14.82
N ALA A 312 -24.09 3.24 13.78
CA ALA A 312 -25.17 2.27 13.60
C ALA A 312 -24.64 0.85 13.48
N VAL A 313 -23.65 0.62 12.61
CA VAL A 313 -23.04 -0.70 12.41
C VAL A 313 -22.34 -1.19 13.68
N ARG A 314 -21.67 -0.32 14.43
CA ARG A 314 -21.08 -0.69 15.72
C ARG A 314 -22.13 -1.09 16.76
N ARG A 315 -23.25 -0.37 16.82
CA ARG A 315 -24.30 -0.63 17.81
C ARG A 315 -25.12 -1.88 17.50
N SER A 316 -25.54 -2.02 16.25
CA SER A 316 -26.51 -3.03 15.85
C SER A 316 -25.90 -4.22 15.09
N GLY A 317 -24.65 -4.11 14.62
CA GLY A 317 -24.07 -5.07 13.69
C GLY A 317 -24.54 -4.80 12.25
N ILE A 318 -24.34 -5.79 11.40
CA ILE A 318 -24.80 -5.82 10.01
C ILE A 318 -25.91 -6.88 9.94
N ASP A 319 -26.98 -6.59 9.22
CA ASP A 319 -28.09 -7.53 9.09
C ASP A 319 -27.66 -8.83 8.38
N PRO A 320 -28.27 -10.00 8.73
CA PRO A 320 -27.87 -11.30 8.18
C PRO A 320 -27.97 -11.39 6.66
N ALA A 321 -28.96 -10.73 6.04
CA ALA A 321 -29.14 -10.77 4.58
C ALA A 321 -28.00 -10.04 3.87
N THR A 322 -27.55 -8.90 4.40
CA THR A 322 -26.39 -8.16 3.93
C THR A 322 -25.10 -8.98 4.12
N VAL A 323 -24.92 -9.67 5.25
CA VAL A 323 -23.77 -10.56 5.48
C VAL A 323 -23.77 -11.70 4.47
N ALA A 324 -24.89 -12.41 4.29
CA ALA A 324 -25.01 -13.52 3.33
C ALA A 324 -24.71 -13.06 1.89
N SER A 325 -25.31 -11.94 1.44
CA SER A 325 -25.05 -11.34 0.13
C SER A 325 -23.57 -10.93 -0.05
N THR A 326 -22.91 -10.49 1.04
CA THR A 326 -21.50 -10.12 0.99
C THR A 326 -20.60 -11.34 0.85
N LYS A 327 -20.88 -12.42 1.54
CA LYS A 327 -20.14 -13.68 1.42
C LYS A 327 -20.20 -14.21 -0.02
N SER A 328 -21.39 -14.29 -0.62
CA SER A 328 -21.57 -14.71 -2.01
C SER A 328 -20.80 -13.79 -2.99
N TYR A 329 -20.80 -12.46 -2.75
CA TYR A 329 -20.01 -11.52 -3.53
C TYR A 329 -18.50 -11.81 -3.42
N MET A 330 -17.99 -12.04 -2.21
CA MET A 330 -16.56 -12.30 -1.97
C MET A 330 -16.11 -13.62 -2.60
N GLU A 331 -16.95 -14.67 -2.49
CA GLU A 331 -16.71 -15.97 -3.10
C GLU A 331 -16.64 -15.87 -4.63
N GLY A 332 -17.57 -15.12 -5.24
CA GLY A 332 -17.57 -14.88 -6.69
C GLY A 332 -16.41 -14.02 -7.19
N GLN A 333 -15.89 -13.13 -6.34
CA GLN A 333 -14.75 -12.26 -6.68
C GLN A 333 -13.38 -12.90 -6.42
N PHE A 334 -13.31 -14.05 -5.76
CA PHE A 334 -12.04 -14.65 -5.39
C PHE A 334 -11.32 -15.36 -6.56
N PRO A 335 -11.96 -16.24 -7.36
CA PRO A 335 -11.28 -16.95 -8.44
C PRO A 335 -10.60 -16.03 -9.47
N PRO A 336 -11.20 -14.91 -9.93
CA PRO A 336 -10.55 -13.98 -10.85
C PRO A 336 -9.25 -13.34 -10.34
N ARG A 337 -8.97 -13.42 -9.03
CA ARG A 337 -7.72 -12.92 -8.44
C ARG A 337 -6.56 -13.91 -8.57
N LEU A 338 -6.82 -15.13 -9.02
CA LEU A 338 -5.86 -16.22 -9.16
C LEU A 338 -5.90 -16.81 -10.58
N GLU A 339 -6.20 -15.99 -11.59
CA GLU A 339 -6.38 -16.43 -12.96
C GLU A 339 -5.07 -16.48 -13.74
N THR A 340 -4.23 -15.45 -13.63
CA THR A 340 -2.96 -15.35 -14.34
C THR A 340 -1.77 -15.81 -13.49
N GLU A 341 -0.66 -16.15 -14.15
CA GLU A 341 0.60 -16.51 -13.51
C GLU A 341 1.09 -15.41 -12.59
N ASP A 342 0.99 -14.14 -13.01
CA ASP A 342 1.39 -12.97 -12.23
C ASP A 342 0.54 -12.81 -10.97
N GLN A 343 -0.78 -12.96 -11.08
CA GLN A 343 -1.69 -12.88 -9.92
C GLN A 343 -1.41 -13.98 -8.91
N ILE A 344 -1.18 -15.22 -9.36
CA ILE A 344 -0.84 -16.35 -8.49
C ILE A 344 0.52 -16.13 -7.84
N ALA A 345 1.54 -15.72 -8.61
CA ALA A 345 2.87 -15.44 -8.10
C ALA A 345 2.85 -14.32 -7.05
N GLY A 346 2.10 -13.25 -7.31
CA GLY A 346 1.91 -12.14 -6.37
C GLY A 346 1.22 -12.58 -5.07
N ALA A 347 0.14 -13.38 -5.18
CA ALA A 347 -0.58 -13.88 -4.02
C ALA A 347 0.30 -14.79 -3.13
N ILE A 348 1.05 -15.71 -3.74
CA ILE A 348 1.98 -16.60 -3.01
C ILE A 348 3.11 -15.78 -2.38
N ALA A 349 3.66 -14.79 -3.11
CA ALA A 349 4.72 -13.92 -2.62
C ALA A 349 4.25 -13.09 -1.41
N ASP A 350 3.03 -12.56 -1.46
CA ASP A 350 2.42 -11.80 -0.35
C ASP A 350 2.25 -12.68 0.91
N LEU A 351 1.71 -13.88 0.77
CA LEU A 351 1.61 -14.84 1.89
C LEU A 351 2.98 -15.10 2.53
N ALA A 352 3.97 -15.45 1.73
CA ALA A 352 5.29 -15.79 2.23
C ALA A 352 6.02 -14.59 2.84
N PHE A 353 5.82 -13.39 2.29
CA PHE A 353 6.38 -12.16 2.82
C PHE A 353 5.89 -11.89 4.24
N TYR A 354 4.58 -12.07 4.49
CA TYR A 354 3.98 -11.90 5.81
C TYR A 354 4.03 -13.14 6.71
N GLY A 355 4.64 -14.25 6.25
CA GLY A 355 4.71 -15.49 7.02
C GLY A 355 3.36 -16.18 7.20
N GLN A 356 2.44 -15.97 6.26
CA GLN A 356 1.14 -16.63 6.22
C GLN A 356 1.25 -18.02 5.56
N GLU A 357 0.36 -18.92 5.91
CA GLU A 357 0.35 -20.27 5.39
C GLU A 357 -0.44 -20.37 4.08
N ARG A 358 -0.13 -21.38 3.27
CA ARG A 358 -0.79 -21.66 1.99
C ARG A 358 -2.31 -21.82 2.13
N ARG A 359 -2.76 -22.37 3.25
CA ARG A 359 -4.21 -22.52 3.54
C ARG A 359 -4.97 -21.18 3.52
N GLU A 360 -4.30 -20.05 3.66
CA GLU A 360 -4.94 -18.73 3.57
C GLU A 360 -5.54 -18.45 2.18
N LEU A 361 -4.97 -19.03 1.12
CA LEU A 361 -5.55 -18.99 -0.22
C LEU A 361 -6.49 -20.19 -0.46
N GLU A 362 -6.05 -21.39 -0.10
CA GLU A 362 -6.77 -22.63 -0.40
C GLU A 362 -8.12 -22.74 0.32
N GLU A 363 -8.18 -22.25 1.57
CA GLU A 363 -9.38 -22.29 2.40
C GLU A 363 -10.13 -20.96 2.44
N TYR A 364 -9.74 -19.95 1.62
CA TYR A 364 -10.31 -18.60 1.74
C TYR A 364 -11.83 -18.60 1.60
N THR A 365 -12.37 -19.22 0.54
CA THR A 365 -13.82 -19.26 0.27
C THR A 365 -14.57 -20.03 1.35
N SER A 366 -14.08 -21.19 1.76
CA SER A 366 -14.70 -21.97 2.84
C SER A 366 -14.68 -21.24 4.19
N ARG A 367 -13.64 -20.47 4.48
CA ARG A 367 -13.57 -19.63 5.69
C ARG A 367 -14.51 -18.42 5.61
N VAL A 368 -14.68 -17.83 4.43
CA VAL A 368 -15.71 -16.79 4.19
C VAL A 368 -17.09 -17.40 4.45
N GLU A 369 -17.39 -18.56 3.85
CA GLU A 369 -18.64 -19.27 4.04
C GLU A 369 -18.92 -19.62 5.52
N ALA A 370 -17.90 -20.10 6.23
CA ALA A 370 -18.00 -20.46 7.65
C ALA A 370 -18.12 -19.26 8.60
N THR A 371 -17.88 -18.03 8.13
CA THR A 371 -18.00 -16.83 8.97
C THR A 371 -19.46 -16.60 9.38
N ARG A 372 -19.72 -16.51 10.68
CA ARG A 372 -21.07 -16.31 11.26
C ARG A 372 -21.34 -14.83 11.53
N ASP A 373 -22.60 -14.48 11.67
CA ASP A 373 -23.03 -13.10 11.98
C ASP A 373 -22.44 -12.59 13.31
N GLU A 374 -22.30 -13.50 14.31
CA GLU A 374 -21.68 -13.19 15.59
C GLU A 374 -20.19 -12.83 15.43
N ASP A 375 -19.48 -13.50 14.53
CA ASP A 375 -18.07 -13.22 14.25
C ASP A 375 -17.94 -11.84 13.59
N VAL A 376 -18.80 -11.52 12.63
CA VAL A 376 -18.87 -10.19 11.99
C VAL A 376 -19.16 -9.11 13.03
N LYS A 377 -20.14 -9.31 13.90
CA LYS A 377 -20.47 -8.35 14.96
C LYS A 377 -19.32 -8.16 15.95
N ARG A 378 -18.68 -9.24 16.36
CA ARG A 378 -17.54 -9.24 17.28
C ARG A 378 -16.35 -8.44 16.71
N VAL A 379 -15.98 -8.68 15.45
CA VAL A 379 -14.85 -7.95 14.82
C VAL A 379 -15.16 -6.48 14.61
N ILE A 380 -16.39 -6.11 14.28
CA ILE A 380 -16.82 -4.72 14.20
C ILE A 380 -16.65 -4.03 15.57
N GLN A 381 -17.10 -4.64 16.64
CA GLN A 381 -16.98 -4.06 17.99
C GLN A 381 -15.52 -3.92 18.42
N ARG A 382 -14.66 -4.86 18.03
CA ARG A 382 -13.23 -4.87 18.36
C ARG A 382 -12.40 -3.87 17.54
N VAL A 383 -12.67 -3.76 16.24
CA VAL A 383 -11.76 -3.11 15.30
C VAL A 383 -12.27 -1.75 14.81
N TYR A 384 -13.59 -1.61 14.57
CA TYR A 384 -14.12 -0.35 14.09
C TYR A 384 -14.08 0.70 15.21
N PRO A 385 -13.68 1.95 14.93
CA PRO A 385 -13.52 2.98 15.97
C PRO A 385 -14.86 3.34 16.65
N SER A 386 -14.81 3.58 17.95
CA SER A 386 -15.98 3.99 18.73
C SER A 386 -16.48 5.41 18.41
N GLY A 387 -15.66 6.18 17.73
CA GLY A 387 -15.95 7.58 17.43
C GLY A 387 -15.25 8.57 18.35
N GLU A 388 -14.64 8.12 19.44
CA GLU A 388 -13.93 9.01 20.39
C GLU A 388 -12.46 9.23 19.99
N ASP A 389 -11.81 8.23 19.38
CA ASP A 389 -10.41 8.27 18.96
C ASP A 389 -10.30 8.29 17.43
N LEU A 390 -10.96 9.25 16.78
CA LEU A 390 -10.95 9.40 15.35
C LEU A 390 -9.99 10.50 14.90
N THR A 391 -9.20 10.17 13.91
CA THR A 391 -8.43 11.13 13.14
C THR A 391 -9.22 11.50 11.89
N PHE A 392 -9.42 12.79 11.69
CA PHE A 392 -10.05 13.37 10.51
C PHE A 392 -8.96 14.04 9.68
N VAL A 393 -8.83 13.67 8.42
CA VAL A 393 -7.96 14.35 7.47
C VAL A 393 -8.82 14.84 6.33
N LEU A 394 -8.77 16.14 6.06
CA LEU A 394 -9.57 16.78 5.04
C LEU A 394 -8.66 17.57 4.09
N VAL A 395 -8.91 17.45 2.80
CA VAL A 395 -8.27 18.29 1.77
C VAL A 395 -9.36 19.04 1.03
N GLY A 396 -9.34 20.38 1.11
CA GLY A 396 -10.35 21.22 0.49
C GLY A 396 -10.15 22.70 0.77
N ASN A 397 -11.13 23.53 0.44
CA ASN A 397 -11.07 24.97 0.68
C ASN A 397 -11.27 25.26 2.18
N ALA A 398 -10.15 25.48 2.91
CA ALA A 398 -10.18 25.68 4.37
C ALA A 398 -10.97 26.92 4.77
N ALA A 399 -10.94 27.99 3.98
CA ALA A 399 -11.70 29.20 4.30
C ALA A 399 -13.21 28.95 4.39
N ARG A 400 -13.73 27.97 3.64
CA ARG A 400 -15.15 27.61 3.62
C ARG A 400 -15.58 26.60 4.67
N ILE A 401 -14.66 25.74 5.13
CA ILE A 401 -15.03 24.59 6.00
C ILE A 401 -14.42 24.63 7.40
N ARG A 402 -13.36 25.41 7.64
CA ARG A 402 -12.60 25.45 8.92
C ARG A 402 -13.48 25.55 10.15
N ALA A 403 -14.39 26.54 10.20
CA ALA A 403 -15.25 26.74 11.34
C ALA A 403 -16.18 25.55 11.60
N ALA A 404 -16.69 24.94 10.53
CA ALA A 404 -17.66 23.86 10.63
C ALA A 404 -17.01 22.51 11.01
N VAL A 405 -15.77 22.24 10.57
CA VAL A 405 -15.07 20.99 10.91
C VAL A 405 -14.43 21.01 12.28
N GLY A 406 -14.28 22.17 12.91
CA GLY A 406 -13.81 22.30 14.28
C GLY A 406 -14.65 21.55 15.32
N LYS A 407 -15.93 21.23 15.02
CA LYS A 407 -16.76 20.39 15.88
C LYS A 407 -16.29 18.93 16.01
N TYR A 408 -15.44 18.47 15.10
CA TYR A 408 -14.93 17.09 15.12
C TYR A 408 -13.67 16.93 15.98
N GLY A 409 -13.00 18.02 16.37
CA GLY A 409 -11.80 18.00 17.22
C GLY A 409 -10.89 19.20 16.99
N PRO A 410 -9.79 19.29 17.75
CA PRO A 410 -8.75 20.29 17.52
C PRO A 410 -8.23 20.23 16.09
N VAL A 411 -8.10 21.40 15.43
CA VAL A 411 -7.71 21.51 14.03
C VAL A 411 -6.26 21.92 13.93
N THR A 412 -5.47 21.09 13.24
CA THR A 412 -4.15 21.43 12.69
C THR A 412 -4.35 21.77 11.22
N GLU A 413 -3.81 22.90 10.76
CA GLU A 413 -3.97 23.34 9.38
C GLU A 413 -2.63 23.40 8.65
N LEU A 414 -2.60 22.91 7.41
CA LEU A 414 -1.48 22.96 6.49
C LEU A 414 -1.96 23.50 5.14
N LYS A 415 -1.06 24.08 4.37
CA LYS A 415 -1.31 24.36 2.95
C LYS A 415 -0.90 23.14 2.11
N ILE A 416 -1.65 22.83 1.07
CA ILE A 416 -1.30 21.74 0.16
C ILE A 416 0.07 21.93 -0.50
N THR A 417 0.50 23.20 -0.64
CA THR A 417 1.82 23.56 -1.19
C THR A 417 2.96 23.33 -0.19
N ASP A 418 2.68 23.16 1.10
CA ASP A 418 3.71 22.86 2.08
C ASP A 418 4.23 21.43 1.87
N PRO A 419 5.54 21.19 2.07
CA PRO A 419 6.07 19.84 2.12
C PRO A 419 5.43 19.07 3.30
N LEU A 420 5.04 17.82 3.06
CA LEU A 420 4.22 17.05 3.99
C LEU A 420 4.87 16.92 5.38
N LEU A 421 6.11 16.46 5.43
CA LEU A 421 6.79 16.14 6.70
C LEU A 421 7.15 17.38 7.50
N SER A 422 7.65 18.42 6.84
CA SER A 422 8.01 19.68 7.53
C SER A 422 6.76 20.47 7.93
N GLY A 423 5.70 20.42 7.12
CA GLY A 423 4.40 21.01 7.42
C GLY A 423 3.81 20.42 8.69
N LEU A 424 3.73 19.09 8.80
CA LEU A 424 3.23 18.41 10.00
C LEU A 424 4.04 18.71 11.26
N ARG A 425 5.37 18.82 11.15
CA ARG A 425 6.23 19.19 12.30
C ARG A 425 5.99 20.62 12.78
N LYS A 426 5.64 21.57 11.90
CA LYS A 426 5.30 22.95 12.24
C LYS A 426 3.90 23.05 12.86
N GLY A 427 2.93 22.33 12.31
CA GLY A 427 1.55 22.33 12.80
C GLY A 427 1.35 21.62 14.17
N ALA A 428 2.33 20.81 14.60
CA ALA A 428 2.31 20.11 15.89
C ALA A 428 2.89 20.96 17.05
N ARG A 429 3.40 22.15 16.77
CA ARG A 429 3.87 23.14 17.77
C ARG A 429 2.80 24.17 18.05
#